data_a02305c8525cd6ebe00ed03aad35ccd1
#
_entry.id   a02305c8525cd6ebe00ed03aad35ccd1
#
_cell.length_a   1.000
_cell.length_b   1.000
_cell.length_c   1.000
_cell.angle_alpha   90.00
_cell.angle_beta   90.00
_cell.angle_gamma   90.00
#
_symmetry.space_group_name_H-M   'P 1'
#
loop_
_entity.id
_entity.type
_entity.pdbx_description
1 polymer ?
#
loop_
_entity_poly.entity_id
_entity_poly.type
_entity_poly.pdbx_seq_one_letter_code
_entity_poly.pdbx_strand_id
1 'polypeptide(L)'
;LLQAKGMLPLFDAGYINMSRQYLTIGVNGLVEAAQFMGIDINDNPKYEAFVQEILGMIEKYNKKYRTKEVLFNCEMIPAENVGVKHAKWDKEAGFQTYRECYNSYFYIVEDKSLNIVDKFRLHGHRYIEHLTGGSALHMNLEEHLSKEQYRQLLRVAATEGCNYFTFNIPNTVCNKCHHIDKRYLHEC
;
A
#
# COMPACT_ATOMS: atom_id res chain seq x y z
N LEU A 1 -15.79 -2.41 -24.55
CA LEU A 1 -15.53 -3.60 -25.37
C LEU A 1 -15.86 -4.90 -24.61
N LEU A 2 -15.26 -5.15 -23.42
CA LEU A 2 -15.45 -6.39 -22.63
C LEU A 2 -16.92 -6.60 -22.23
N GLN A 3 -17.58 -5.56 -21.72
CA GLN A 3 -19.00 -5.62 -21.38
C GLN A 3 -19.87 -5.95 -22.59
N ALA A 4 -19.65 -5.29 -23.72
CA ALA A 4 -20.42 -5.55 -24.97
C ALA A 4 -20.17 -6.95 -25.53
N LYS A 5 -19.20 -7.70 -25.06
CA LYS A 5 -18.89 -9.08 -25.44
C LYS A 5 -19.37 -10.11 -24.40
N GLY A 6 -20.10 -9.69 -23.35
CA GLY A 6 -20.57 -10.57 -22.27
C GLY A 6 -19.43 -11.12 -21.39
N MET A 7 -18.27 -10.46 -21.39
CA MET A 7 -17.10 -10.89 -20.60
C MET A 7 -17.11 -10.36 -19.17
N LEU A 8 -18.14 -9.60 -18.80
CA LEU A 8 -18.32 -9.03 -17.46
C LEU A 8 -19.68 -9.45 -16.89
N PRO A 9 -19.87 -10.72 -16.49
CA PRO A 9 -21.17 -11.28 -16.16
C PRO A 9 -21.88 -10.57 -15.00
N LEU A 10 -21.16 -9.98 -14.05
CA LEU A 10 -21.77 -9.23 -12.95
C LEU A 10 -22.44 -7.92 -13.42
N PHE A 11 -21.88 -7.29 -14.46
CA PHE A 11 -22.48 -6.10 -15.09
C PHE A 11 -23.70 -6.49 -15.91
N ASP A 12 -23.64 -7.59 -16.67
CA ASP A 12 -24.73 -8.09 -17.49
C ASP A 12 -25.92 -8.55 -16.65
N ALA A 13 -25.64 -9.12 -15.45
CA ALA A 13 -26.65 -9.52 -14.47
C ALA A 13 -27.20 -8.33 -13.65
N GLY A 14 -26.70 -7.12 -13.84
CA GLY A 14 -27.19 -5.92 -13.15
C GLY A 14 -26.72 -5.73 -11.71
N TYR A 15 -25.79 -6.56 -11.22
CA TYR A 15 -25.24 -6.39 -9.86
C TYR A 15 -24.31 -5.18 -9.74
N ILE A 16 -23.62 -4.82 -10.81
CA ILE A 16 -22.65 -3.72 -10.86
C ILE A 16 -23.02 -2.79 -12.02
N ASN A 17 -22.91 -1.49 -11.77
CA ASN A 17 -23.13 -0.47 -12.80
C ASN A 17 -21.84 0.27 -13.08
N MET A 18 -21.48 0.45 -14.35
CA MET A 18 -20.25 1.10 -14.78
C MET A 18 -20.15 2.55 -14.29
N SER A 19 -21.27 3.28 -14.21
CA SER A 19 -21.32 4.66 -13.70
C SER A 19 -21.06 4.78 -12.18
N ARG A 20 -21.02 3.66 -11.47
CA ARG A 20 -20.70 3.59 -10.04
C ARG A 20 -19.36 2.93 -9.76
N GLN A 21 -18.54 2.73 -10.78
CA GLN A 21 -17.20 2.22 -10.63
C GLN A 21 -16.19 3.37 -10.59
N TYR A 22 -15.11 3.17 -9.86
CA TYR A 22 -14.00 4.12 -9.82
C TYR A 22 -12.97 3.81 -10.89
N LEU A 23 -12.47 4.86 -11.53
CA LEU A 23 -11.19 4.83 -12.22
C LEU A 23 -10.12 5.13 -11.16
N THR A 24 -9.38 4.11 -10.78
CA THR A 24 -8.37 4.22 -9.73
C THR A 24 -7.07 4.76 -10.29
N ILE A 25 -6.57 5.83 -9.67
CA ILE A 25 -5.20 6.29 -9.84
C ILE A 25 -4.35 5.54 -8.82
N GLY A 26 -3.63 4.53 -9.26
CA GLY A 26 -2.73 3.74 -8.42
C GLY A 26 -1.36 4.42 -8.30
N VAL A 27 -0.89 4.64 -7.08
CA VAL A 27 0.42 5.22 -6.81
C VAL A 27 1.40 4.11 -6.42
N ASN A 28 2.60 4.17 -7.01
CA ASN A 28 3.71 3.27 -6.73
C ASN A 28 5.02 4.05 -6.93
N GLY A 29 6.07 3.74 -6.15
CA GLY A 29 7.36 4.41 -6.30
C GLY A 29 7.48 5.78 -5.63
N LEU A 30 6.58 6.13 -4.71
CA LEU A 30 6.62 7.41 -4.00
C LEU A 30 7.89 7.54 -3.13
N VAL A 31 8.32 6.44 -2.52
CA VAL A 31 9.56 6.34 -1.74
C VAL A 31 10.77 6.60 -2.63
N GLU A 32 10.82 5.98 -3.79
CA GLU A 32 11.91 6.13 -4.76
C GLU A 32 11.98 7.56 -5.29
N ALA A 33 10.83 8.17 -5.57
CA ALA A 33 10.76 9.57 -5.97
C ALA A 33 11.29 10.51 -4.87
N ALA A 34 10.93 10.27 -3.61
CA ALA A 34 11.45 11.03 -2.48
C ALA A 34 12.97 10.86 -2.32
N GLN A 35 13.49 9.64 -2.45
CA GLN A 35 14.93 9.37 -2.43
C GLN A 35 15.67 10.10 -3.57
N PHE A 36 15.11 10.08 -4.78
CA PHE A 36 15.66 10.83 -5.92
C PHE A 36 15.75 12.32 -5.65
N MET A 37 14.76 12.88 -4.93
CA MET A 37 14.74 14.29 -4.51
C MET A 37 15.62 14.59 -3.28
N GLY A 38 16.35 13.59 -2.73
CA GLY A 38 17.18 13.74 -1.55
C GLY A 38 16.38 13.99 -0.26
N ILE A 39 15.21 13.36 -0.17
CA ILE A 39 14.34 13.44 1.00
C ILE A 39 14.48 12.16 1.81
N ASP A 40 14.74 12.29 3.10
CA ASP A 40 14.83 11.15 4.03
C ASP A 40 13.46 10.51 4.24
N ILE A 41 13.43 9.17 4.14
CA ILE A 41 12.19 8.37 4.24
C ILE A 41 11.98 7.98 5.71
N ASN A 42 11.38 8.86 6.46
CA ASN A 42 10.95 8.65 7.84
C ASN A 42 9.84 9.64 8.20
N ASP A 43 9.30 9.56 9.41
CA ASP A 43 8.28 10.51 9.89
C ASP A 43 8.92 11.89 10.17
N ASN A 44 9.01 12.71 9.14
CA ASN A 44 9.53 14.07 9.21
C ASN A 44 8.72 15.05 8.35
N PRO A 45 8.71 16.36 8.69
CA PRO A 45 7.90 17.35 8.01
C PRO A 45 8.20 17.51 6.50
N LYS A 46 9.44 17.27 6.08
CA LYS A 46 9.84 17.41 4.68
C LYS A 46 9.25 16.27 3.82
N TYR A 47 9.30 15.03 4.36
CA TYR A 47 8.72 13.88 3.68
C TYR A 47 7.19 13.95 3.68
N GLU A 48 6.58 14.33 4.80
CA GLU A 48 5.14 14.56 4.90
C GLU A 48 4.68 15.59 3.84
N ALA A 49 5.33 16.76 3.77
CA ALA A 49 4.98 17.79 2.78
C ALA A 49 5.12 17.29 1.34
N PHE A 50 6.16 16.52 1.03
CA PHE A 50 6.36 15.91 -0.29
C PHE A 50 5.22 14.95 -0.65
N VAL A 51 4.84 14.07 0.27
CA VAL A 51 3.74 13.13 0.08
C VAL A 51 2.42 13.87 -0.12
N GLN A 52 2.14 14.85 0.73
CA GLN A 52 0.92 15.67 0.69
C GLN A 52 0.81 16.47 -0.62
N GLU A 53 1.90 17.01 -1.12
CA GLU A 53 1.91 17.75 -2.39
C GLU A 53 1.50 16.85 -3.56
N ILE A 54 2.11 15.66 -3.68
CA ILE A 54 1.81 14.74 -4.78
C ILE A 54 0.38 14.19 -4.67
N LEU A 55 0.00 13.66 -3.52
CA LEU A 55 -1.31 13.04 -3.35
C LEU A 55 -2.43 14.07 -3.38
N GLY A 56 -2.22 15.26 -2.81
CA GLY A 56 -3.16 16.38 -2.87
C GLY A 56 -3.37 16.90 -4.29
N MET A 57 -2.32 16.88 -5.13
CA MET A 57 -2.46 17.20 -6.54
C MET A 57 -3.33 16.19 -7.26
N ILE A 58 -3.12 14.89 -7.03
CA ILE A 58 -3.95 13.82 -7.62
C ILE A 58 -5.41 14.00 -7.18
N GLU A 59 -5.67 14.20 -5.89
CA GLU A 59 -7.01 14.41 -5.37
C GLU A 59 -7.69 15.64 -5.99
N LYS A 60 -6.96 16.75 -6.12
CA LYS A 60 -7.44 17.98 -6.77
C LYS A 60 -7.93 17.71 -8.21
N TYR A 61 -7.16 16.95 -8.98
CA TYR A 61 -7.55 16.61 -10.34
C TYR A 61 -8.69 15.59 -10.39
N ASN A 62 -8.71 14.61 -9.50
CA ASN A 62 -9.82 13.68 -9.36
C ASN A 62 -11.13 14.42 -9.07
N LYS A 63 -11.13 15.38 -8.16
CA LYS A 63 -12.29 16.24 -7.87
C LYS A 63 -12.71 17.09 -9.07
N LYS A 64 -11.75 17.64 -9.81
CA LYS A 64 -11.99 18.51 -10.97
C LYS A 64 -12.64 17.78 -12.15
N TYR A 65 -12.22 16.54 -12.41
CA TYR A 65 -12.67 15.77 -13.58
C TYR A 65 -13.80 14.77 -13.27
N ARG A 66 -14.20 14.66 -12.03
CA ARG A 66 -15.34 13.84 -11.62
C ARG A 66 -16.62 14.31 -12.28
N THR A 67 -17.40 13.35 -12.79
CA THR A 67 -18.77 13.57 -13.32
C THR A 67 -19.77 12.65 -12.62
N LYS A 68 -21.05 12.69 -13.02
CA LYS A 68 -22.05 11.74 -12.52
C LYS A 68 -21.82 10.31 -13.04
N GLU A 69 -21.10 10.17 -14.15
CA GLU A 69 -20.86 8.89 -14.83
C GLU A 69 -19.44 8.36 -14.61
N VAL A 70 -18.50 9.24 -14.22
CA VAL A 70 -17.09 8.90 -14.02
C VAL A 70 -16.65 9.33 -12.63
N LEU A 71 -16.30 8.36 -11.83
CA LEU A 71 -15.76 8.54 -10.49
C LEU A 71 -14.27 8.21 -10.49
N PHE A 72 -13.49 8.96 -9.70
CA PHE A 72 -12.07 8.70 -9.51
C PHE A 72 -11.76 8.47 -8.04
N ASN A 73 -10.80 7.59 -7.77
CA ASN A 73 -10.14 7.48 -6.47
C ASN A 73 -8.62 7.43 -6.66
N CYS A 74 -7.90 7.54 -5.56
CA CYS A 74 -6.46 7.40 -5.49
C CYS A 74 -6.12 6.41 -4.39
N GLU A 75 -5.18 5.50 -4.66
CA GLU A 75 -4.71 4.52 -3.67
C GLU A 75 -3.24 4.17 -3.87
N MET A 76 -2.59 3.78 -2.78
CA MET A 76 -1.30 3.08 -2.85
C MET A 76 -1.59 1.63 -3.21
N ILE A 77 -1.18 1.20 -4.39
CA ILE A 77 -1.50 -0.14 -4.90
C ILE A 77 -0.35 -1.13 -4.68
N PRO A 78 -0.63 -2.35 -4.21
CA PRO A 78 0.36 -3.43 -4.15
C PRO A 78 0.57 -4.02 -5.55
N ALA A 79 1.34 -3.33 -6.37
CA ALA A 79 1.53 -3.64 -7.79
C ALA A 79 2.98 -4.00 -8.11
N GLU A 80 3.49 -5.07 -7.52
CA GLU A 80 4.90 -5.48 -7.61
C GLU A 80 5.37 -5.62 -9.07
N ASN A 81 4.56 -6.22 -9.94
CA ASN A 81 4.89 -6.34 -11.36
C ASN A 81 5.01 -4.97 -12.06
N VAL A 82 4.23 -3.98 -11.64
CA VAL A 82 4.34 -2.60 -12.14
C VAL A 82 5.56 -1.93 -11.53
N GLY A 83 5.81 -2.12 -10.24
CA GLY A 83 7.01 -1.62 -9.55
C GLY A 83 8.30 -2.08 -10.22
N VAL A 84 8.40 -3.36 -10.62
CA VAL A 84 9.53 -3.90 -11.38
C VAL A 84 9.65 -3.24 -12.75
N LYS A 85 8.54 -3.04 -13.45
CA LYS A 85 8.56 -2.37 -14.76
C LYS A 85 9.00 -0.92 -14.66
N HIS A 86 8.51 -0.18 -13.66
CA HIS A 86 8.92 1.22 -13.44
C HIS A 86 10.42 1.32 -13.18
N ALA A 87 10.97 0.50 -12.28
CA ALA A 87 12.41 0.46 -12.01
C ALA A 87 13.22 0.14 -13.28
N LYS A 88 12.74 -0.82 -14.08
CA LYS A 88 13.39 -1.18 -15.34
C LYS A 88 13.38 -0.02 -16.34
N TRP A 89 12.24 0.63 -16.55
CA TRP A 89 12.12 1.74 -17.49
C TRP A 89 12.96 2.95 -17.08
N ASP A 90 13.02 3.28 -15.81
CA ASP A 90 13.88 4.35 -15.31
C ASP A 90 15.35 4.03 -15.54
N LYS A 91 15.77 2.79 -15.29
CA LYS A 91 17.13 2.33 -15.56
C LYS A 91 17.47 2.38 -17.05
N GLU A 92 16.56 1.97 -17.93
CA GLU A 92 16.71 2.04 -19.39
C GLU A 92 16.77 3.50 -19.88
N ALA A 93 16.06 4.41 -19.21
CA ALA A 93 16.09 5.84 -19.48
C ALA A 93 17.32 6.58 -18.90
N GLY A 94 18.21 5.85 -18.20
CA GLY A 94 19.45 6.40 -17.64
C GLY A 94 19.29 7.05 -16.25
N PHE A 95 18.14 6.87 -15.58
CA PHE A 95 17.96 7.35 -14.22
C PHE A 95 18.58 6.39 -13.21
N GLN A 96 19.02 6.96 -12.08
CA GLN A 96 19.46 6.15 -10.94
C GLN A 96 18.25 5.45 -10.31
N THR A 97 18.32 4.13 -10.20
CA THR A 97 17.32 3.33 -9.50
C THR A 97 17.91 2.80 -8.20
N TYR A 98 17.16 2.87 -7.11
CA TYR A 98 17.62 2.44 -5.77
C TYR A 98 17.30 0.98 -5.49
N ARG A 99 16.38 0.38 -6.27
CA ARG A 99 15.96 -1.02 -6.14
C ARG A 99 15.35 -1.55 -7.43
N GLU A 100 15.24 -2.87 -7.51
CA GLU A 100 14.70 -3.58 -8.69
C GLU A 100 13.15 -3.59 -8.74
N CYS A 101 12.49 -3.27 -7.64
CA CYS A 101 11.03 -3.15 -7.53
C CYS A 101 10.66 -1.93 -6.68
N TYR A 102 9.92 -1.00 -7.26
CA TYR A 102 9.48 0.20 -6.54
C TYR A 102 8.42 -0.12 -5.50
N ASN A 103 8.48 0.57 -4.36
CA ASN A 103 7.62 0.33 -3.22
C ASN A 103 6.18 0.79 -3.44
N SER A 104 5.24 0.06 -2.82
CA SER A 104 3.83 0.40 -2.71
C SER A 104 3.46 0.92 -1.31
N TYR A 105 4.44 1.32 -0.52
CA TYR A 105 4.30 1.80 0.86
C TYR A 105 4.93 3.18 1.01
N PHE A 106 4.68 3.84 2.13
CA PHE A 106 5.30 5.11 2.51
C PHE A 106 6.66 4.95 3.20
N TYR A 107 7.22 3.75 3.22
CA TYR A 107 8.52 3.43 3.81
C TYR A 107 9.25 2.39 2.97
N ILE A 108 10.55 2.27 3.20
CA ILE A 108 11.38 1.26 2.56
C ILE A 108 11.13 -0.08 3.25
N VAL A 109 10.54 -1.04 2.53
CA VAL A 109 10.14 -2.35 3.09
C VAL A 109 11.32 -3.11 3.66
N GLU A 110 12.49 -2.99 3.02
CA GLU A 110 13.73 -3.65 3.42
C GLU A 110 14.42 -3.00 4.62
N ASP A 111 13.99 -1.79 5.00
CA ASP A 111 14.56 -1.08 6.15
C ASP A 111 14.11 -1.72 7.47
N LYS A 112 15.01 -2.48 8.07
CA LYS A 112 14.79 -3.14 9.37
C LYS A 112 14.91 -2.20 10.56
N SER A 113 15.44 -0.99 10.38
CA SER A 113 15.56 0.01 11.45
C SER A 113 14.23 0.67 11.79
N LEU A 114 13.28 0.65 10.85
CA LEU A 114 11.97 1.25 11.02
C LEU A 114 11.09 0.37 11.90
N ASN A 115 10.77 0.86 13.10
CA ASN A 115 9.94 0.14 14.06
C ASN A 115 8.45 0.16 13.66
N ILE A 116 7.65 -0.68 14.31
CA ILE A 116 6.24 -0.87 14.00
C ILE A 116 5.39 0.39 14.23
N VAL A 117 5.75 1.22 15.21
CA VAL A 117 5.03 2.47 15.50
C VAL A 117 5.25 3.48 14.39
N ASP A 118 6.48 3.61 13.88
CA ASP A 118 6.80 4.49 12.76
C ASP A 118 6.11 4.03 11.47
N LYS A 119 5.95 2.72 11.25
CA LYS A 119 5.15 2.19 10.14
C LYS A 119 3.68 2.60 10.24
N PHE A 120 3.10 2.58 11.44
CA PHE A 120 1.75 3.10 11.64
C PHE A 120 1.65 4.61 11.39
N ARG A 121 2.65 5.40 11.84
CA ARG A 121 2.69 6.84 11.58
C ARG A 121 2.75 7.17 10.10
N LEU A 122 3.62 6.50 9.34
CA LEU A 122 3.77 6.66 7.89
C LEU A 122 2.54 6.18 7.11
N HIS A 123 1.65 5.38 7.70
CA HIS A 123 0.34 5.00 7.17
C HIS A 123 -0.82 5.62 7.96
N GLY A 124 -0.52 6.60 8.80
CA GLY A 124 -1.50 7.35 9.57
C GLY A 124 -2.15 8.48 8.77
N HIS A 125 -3.11 9.14 9.41
CA HIS A 125 -3.93 10.18 8.79
C HIS A 125 -3.12 11.23 8.01
N ARG A 126 -1.99 11.68 8.54
CA ARG A 126 -1.14 12.71 7.91
C ARG A 126 -0.59 12.31 6.53
N TYR A 127 -0.44 11.02 6.26
CA TYR A 127 0.08 10.50 4.99
C TYR A 127 -1.00 10.03 4.03
N ILE A 128 -2.14 9.56 4.56
CA ILE A 128 -3.18 8.91 3.74
C ILE A 128 -4.42 9.77 3.50
N GLU A 129 -4.49 10.99 4.00
CA GLU A 129 -5.70 11.83 3.94
C GLU A 129 -6.22 12.09 2.52
N HIS A 130 -5.33 12.10 1.52
CA HIS A 130 -5.71 12.27 0.11
C HIS A 130 -5.97 10.95 -0.63
N LEU A 131 -5.82 9.80 0.04
CA LEU A 131 -6.06 8.48 -0.55
C LEU A 131 -7.51 8.06 -0.35
N THR A 132 -8.36 8.41 -1.29
CA THR A 132 -9.80 8.05 -1.23
C THR A 132 -10.06 6.57 -1.51
N GLY A 133 -9.11 5.87 -2.14
CA GLY A 133 -9.12 4.41 -2.33
C GLY A 133 -8.39 3.64 -1.21
N GLY A 134 -7.61 4.36 -0.39
CA GLY A 134 -6.91 3.81 0.77
C GLY A 134 -5.47 3.38 0.52
N SER A 135 -4.89 2.79 1.55
CA SER A 135 -3.55 2.20 1.56
C SER A 135 -3.54 1.00 2.50
N ALA A 136 -3.05 -0.13 2.05
CA ALA A 136 -2.93 -1.33 2.86
C ALA A 136 -1.54 -1.43 3.49
N LEU A 137 -1.47 -1.46 4.81
CA LEU A 137 -0.23 -1.66 5.55
C LEU A 137 -0.08 -3.13 5.94
N HIS A 138 0.85 -3.85 5.32
CA HIS A 138 1.21 -5.21 5.67
C HIS A 138 2.47 -5.19 6.54
N MET A 139 2.34 -5.62 7.78
CA MET A 139 3.45 -5.65 8.74
C MET A 139 3.90 -7.07 9.02
N ASN A 140 5.16 -7.37 8.72
CA ASN A 140 5.76 -8.64 9.09
C ASN A 140 6.21 -8.55 10.55
N LEU A 141 5.66 -9.42 11.38
CA LEU A 141 6.10 -9.61 12.76
C LEU A 141 7.10 -10.78 12.79
N GLU A 142 8.19 -10.61 13.51
CA GLU A 142 9.19 -11.68 13.68
C GLU A 142 8.78 -12.69 14.76
N GLU A 143 7.80 -12.33 15.59
CA GLU A 143 7.33 -13.14 16.71
C GLU A 143 5.80 -13.10 16.87
N HIS A 144 5.28 -14.05 17.63
CA HIS A 144 3.89 -14.07 18.04
C HIS A 144 3.67 -13.17 19.26
N LEU A 145 2.83 -12.17 19.10
CA LEU A 145 2.49 -11.26 20.18
C LEU A 145 1.41 -11.82 21.10
N SER A 146 1.42 -11.38 22.34
CA SER A 146 0.33 -11.61 23.29
C SER A 146 -0.92 -10.82 22.90
N LYS A 147 -2.08 -11.24 23.40
CA LYS A 147 -3.36 -10.53 23.20
C LYS A 147 -3.29 -9.06 23.64
N GLU A 148 -2.54 -8.77 24.71
CA GLU A 148 -2.41 -7.39 25.20
C GLU A 148 -1.53 -6.55 24.29
N GLN A 149 -0.44 -7.10 23.75
CA GLN A 149 0.40 -6.41 22.76
C GLN A 149 -0.40 -6.09 21.49
N TYR A 150 -1.22 -7.02 20.99
CA TYR A 150 -2.12 -6.72 19.87
C TYR A 150 -3.11 -5.59 20.18
N ARG A 151 -3.69 -5.57 21.39
CA ARG A 151 -4.56 -4.47 21.81
C ARG A 151 -3.84 -3.12 21.83
N GLN A 152 -2.59 -3.09 22.28
CA GLN A 152 -1.77 -1.88 22.26
C GLN A 152 -1.50 -1.41 20.83
N LEU A 153 -1.15 -2.32 19.91
CA LEU A 153 -0.96 -1.99 18.49
C LEU A 153 -2.23 -1.47 17.83
N LEU A 154 -3.40 -2.06 18.15
CA LEU A 154 -4.69 -1.55 17.67
C LEU A 154 -4.96 -0.12 18.17
N ARG A 155 -4.62 0.20 19.42
CA ARG A 155 -4.73 1.56 19.95
C ARG A 155 -3.79 2.53 19.23
N VAL A 156 -2.54 2.12 18.98
CA VAL A 156 -1.59 2.91 18.19
C VAL A 156 -2.14 3.18 16.79
N ALA A 157 -2.60 2.15 16.09
CA ALA A 157 -3.19 2.29 14.76
C ALA A 157 -4.38 3.27 14.75
N ALA A 158 -5.27 3.17 15.74
CA ALA A 158 -6.42 4.07 15.88
C ALA A 158 -5.99 5.53 16.18
N THR A 159 -4.98 5.71 17.04
CA THR A 159 -4.46 7.03 17.40
C THR A 159 -3.79 7.72 16.21
N GLU A 160 -2.99 6.97 15.42
CA GLU A 160 -2.33 7.50 14.23
C GLU A 160 -3.29 7.65 13.03
N GLY A 161 -4.50 7.07 13.11
CA GLY A 161 -5.49 7.12 12.02
C GLY A 161 -5.17 6.16 10.87
N CYS A 162 -4.42 5.08 11.14
CA CYS A 162 -4.20 4.00 10.18
C CYS A 162 -5.48 3.17 10.05
N ASN A 163 -6.08 3.16 8.87
CA ASN A 163 -7.43 2.61 8.65
C ASN A 163 -7.46 1.19 8.07
N TYR A 164 -6.37 0.71 7.48
CA TYR A 164 -6.28 -0.63 6.93
C TYR A 164 -4.89 -1.22 7.12
N PHE A 165 -4.78 -2.29 7.88
CA PHE A 165 -3.51 -2.96 8.14
C PHE A 165 -3.72 -4.44 8.47
N THR A 166 -2.66 -5.23 8.31
CA THR A 166 -2.60 -6.63 8.72
C THR A 166 -1.24 -6.97 9.31
N PHE A 167 -1.22 -8.02 10.16
CA PHE A 167 0.00 -8.57 10.70
C PHE A 167 0.28 -9.92 10.04
N ASN A 168 1.41 -10.03 9.37
CA ASN A 168 1.92 -11.29 8.86
C ASN A 168 2.78 -11.93 9.95
N ILE A 169 2.42 -13.14 10.36
CA ILE A 169 3.08 -13.85 11.44
C ILE A 169 3.67 -15.14 10.86
N PRO A 170 4.95 -15.44 11.13
CA PRO A 170 5.56 -16.68 10.68
C PRO A 170 4.95 -17.89 11.37
N ASN A 171 4.66 -18.92 10.61
CA ASN A 171 4.19 -20.22 11.10
C ASN A 171 4.91 -21.33 10.34
N THR A 172 5.15 -22.46 10.99
CA THR A 172 5.60 -23.68 10.34
C THR A 172 4.40 -24.53 9.97
N VAL A 173 4.31 -24.95 8.72
CA VAL A 173 3.24 -25.84 8.22
C VAL A 173 3.85 -27.16 7.78
N CYS A 174 3.34 -28.27 8.33
CA CYS A 174 3.76 -29.59 7.91
C CYS A 174 3.17 -29.94 6.54
N ASN A 175 4.02 -30.27 5.57
CA ASN A 175 3.59 -30.62 4.21
C ASN A 175 2.86 -31.96 4.12
N LYS A 176 2.94 -32.84 5.16
CA LYS A 176 2.28 -34.14 5.18
C LYS A 176 0.90 -34.12 5.86
N CYS A 177 0.83 -33.55 7.08
CA CYS A 177 -0.40 -33.57 7.86
C CYS A 177 -1.08 -32.21 7.98
N HIS A 178 -0.50 -31.17 7.39
CA HIS A 178 -0.99 -29.78 7.42
C HIS A 178 -1.12 -29.17 8.81
N HIS A 179 -0.46 -29.78 9.82
CA HIS A 179 -0.36 -29.19 11.15
C HIS A 179 0.34 -27.83 11.07
N ILE A 180 -0.20 -26.84 11.77
CA ILE A 180 0.36 -25.48 11.85
C ILE A 180 0.89 -25.26 13.26
N ASP A 181 2.17 -24.93 13.37
CA ASP A 181 2.81 -24.59 14.64
C ASP A 181 3.35 -23.16 14.57
N LYS A 182 3.26 -22.45 15.69
CA LYS A 182 3.75 -21.08 15.85
C LYS A 182 5.28 -20.99 15.94
N ARG A 183 5.92 -22.11 16.25
CA ARG A 183 7.38 -22.21 16.35
C ARG A 183 7.95 -22.63 15.01
N TYR A 184 9.19 -22.25 14.77
CA TYR A 184 9.93 -22.80 13.64
C TYR A 184 10.34 -24.24 14.00
N LEU A 185 9.80 -25.20 13.26
CA LEU A 185 10.06 -26.64 13.46
C LEU A 185 10.64 -27.21 12.16
N HIS A 186 11.68 -28.03 12.30
CA HIS A 186 12.26 -28.79 11.18
C HIS A 186 11.52 -30.09 10.93
N GLU A 187 10.89 -30.65 11.97
CA GLU A 187 10.16 -31.91 11.93
C GLU A 187 8.78 -31.75 12.58
N CYS A 188 7.83 -32.54 12.09
CA CYS A 188 6.47 -32.59 12.61
C CYS A 188 6.31 -33.64 13.74
#